data_89883b22382f67f85f21da19adbf78aa
#
_entry.id   89883b22382f67f85f21da19adbf78aa
#
_cell.length_a   1.000
_cell.length_b   1.000
_cell.length_c   1.000
_cell.angle_alpha   90.00
_cell.angle_beta   90.00
_cell.angle_gamma   90.00
#
_symmetry.space_group_name_H-M   'P 1'
#
loop_
_entity.id
_entity.type
_entity.pdbx_description
1 polymer ?
#
loop_
_entity_poly.entity_id
_entity_poly.type
_entity_poly.pdbx_seq_one_letter_code
_entity_poly.pdbx_strand_id
1 'polypeptide(L)'
;MPRKIIFIKSLLLSFIIIGNVFAAEITIIPLKKPVLGEAAQRAKISQGILKPKPKPSKEIKETKTVIVKKDSKKINFLIPKSKPLVVKKGKSVVKTKSKYYSQKDYGIAKKSIAAMQKSQWSTALSQSKKAKDKSIYNFIQWRHLLTTGNQASFYDYLAFIKNNENYPRISRIRYLAEHKLSTDKISPNKIIAWFNSEEPLSGYGKLILGESLILTGDINKGTSLIKDGWITADLNRSNMKFFRKRYKKYLDANDYIKRADYLAWEGKSWDLKRMLRYLPKDYELLYTARQILMSKSYGVDNAIKNVPTKLKNDAGLNYDRLKWRRKRGRVDDSLEIIFKVPNNKDYLVRPDKWWKERAIMTRALIYKKKYESAYKVANKHSLDKGPEYADAEWMSGWIALSFLDDPILAIDHFNNFYQSVSYPISLSRGAYWLGRSYEKIGDKEQSKQWYEEATK
;
A
#
# COMPACT_ATOMS: atom_id res chain seq x y z
N MET A 1 67.88 -14.91 36.49
CA MET A 1 67.67 -16.32 36.04
C MET A 1 66.33 -16.38 35.25
N PRO A 2 66.34 -16.64 33.94
CA PRO A 2 65.15 -16.71 33.16
C PRO A 2 64.64 -18.16 33.03
N ARG A 3 63.36 -18.38 33.28
CA ARG A 3 62.72 -19.65 33.03
C ARG A 3 62.22 -19.75 31.60
N LYS A 4 62.72 -20.72 30.86
CA LYS A 4 62.34 -21.12 29.51
C LYS A 4 60.91 -21.70 29.50
N ILE A 5 60.07 -21.18 28.62
CA ILE A 5 58.74 -21.76 28.28
C ILE A 5 58.93 -22.61 27.04
N ILE A 6 58.60 -23.90 27.18
CA ILE A 6 58.67 -24.92 26.14
C ILE A 6 57.38 -24.82 25.32
N PHE A 7 57.51 -24.58 24.00
CA PHE A 7 56.40 -24.69 23.04
C PHE A 7 56.22 -26.18 22.65
N ILE A 8 55.08 -26.74 23.03
CA ILE A 8 54.63 -28.04 22.50
C ILE A 8 53.82 -27.76 21.26
N LYS A 9 54.36 -28.11 20.09
CA LYS A 9 53.62 -28.18 18.83
C LYS A 9 52.79 -29.44 18.82
N SER A 10 51.47 -29.30 19.00
CA SER A 10 50.52 -30.36 18.72
C SER A 10 50.08 -30.29 17.27
N LEU A 11 50.51 -31.29 16.49
CA LEU A 11 50.17 -31.51 15.10
C LEU A 11 48.83 -32.20 15.04
N LEU A 12 47.73 -31.51 14.88
CA LEU A 12 46.42 -32.11 14.61
C LEU A 12 46.21 -32.18 13.09
N LEU A 13 46.31 -33.40 12.60
CA LEU A 13 45.97 -33.79 11.23
C LEU A 13 44.45 -33.71 11.10
N SER A 14 43.92 -32.61 10.55
CA SER A 14 42.51 -32.52 10.19
C SER A 14 42.31 -33.09 8.80
N PHE A 15 41.64 -34.22 8.72
CA PHE A 15 41.09 -34.76 7.46
C PHE A 15 40.08 -33.78 6.91
N ILE A 16 40.41 -33.13 5.82
CA ILE A 16 39.46 -32.35 5.02
C ILE A 16 38.69 -33.34 4.14
N ILE A 17 37.50 -33.69 4.55
CA ILE A 17 36.51 -34.33 3.68
C ILE A 17 35.95 -33.21 2.81
N ILE A 18 36.42 -33.13 1.55
CA ILE A 18 35.83 -32.31 0.50
C ILE A 18 34.52 -32.98 0.08
N GLY A 19 33.47 -32.67 0.80
CA GLY A 19 32.13 -32.95 0.32
C GLY A 19 31.81 -31.93 -0.80
N ASN A 20 31.77 -32.41 -2.03
CA ASN A 20 31.17 -31.64 -3.15
C ASN A 20 29.71 -31.39 -2.82
N VAL A 21 29.42 -30.22 -2.25
CA VAL A 21 28.07 -29.68 -2.22
C VAL A 21 27.80 -29.17 -3.61
N PHE A 22 27.13 -29.99 -4.43
CA PHE A 22 26.45 -29.48 -5.61
C PHE A 22 25.47 -28.40 -5.16
N ALA A 23 25.79 -27.14 -5.39
CA ALA A 23 24.86 -26.05 -5.32
C ALA A 23 23.83 -26.30 -6.42
N ALA A 24 22.69 -26.89 -6.07
CA ALA A 24 21.54 -26.92 -6.96
C ALA A 24 21.15 -25.46 -7.19
N GLU A 25 21.39 -24.95 -8.38
CA GLU A 25 20.81 -23.71 -8.85
C GLU A 25 19.29 -23.84 -8.73
N ILE A 26 18.70 -23.15 -7.74
CA ILE A 26 17.25 -23.01 -7.62
C ILE A 26 16.84 -22.04 -8.72
N THR A 27 16.62 -22.57 -9.92
CA THR A 27 15.92 -21.86 -10.98
C THR A 27 14.50 -21.63 -10.47
N ILE A 28 14.17 -20.40 -10.09
CA ILE A 28 12.80 -19.98 -9.77
C ILE A 28 12.03 -20.00 -11.08
N ILE A 29 11.51 -21.15 -11.45
CA ILE A 29 10.52 -21.25 -12.54
C ILE A 29 9.22 -20.67 -11.97
N PRO A 30 8.60 -19.65 -12.62
CA PRO A 30 7.30 -19.16 -12.19
C PRO A 30 6.33 -20.34 -12.17
N LEU A 31 5.75 -20.62 -11.02
CA LEU A 31 4.71 -21.64 -10.88
C LEU A 31 3.61 -21.33 -11.90
N LYS A 32 3.46 -22.20 -12.90
CA LYS A 32 2.26 -22.22 -13.74
C LYS A 32 1.04 -22.28 -12.82
N LYS A 33 -0.02 -21.52 -13.15
CA LYS A 33 -1.31 -21.62 -12.44
C LYS A 33 -1.60 -23.08 -12.15
N PRO A 34 -2.06 -23.43 -10.94
CA PRO A 34 -2.29 -24.81 -10.59
C PRO A 34 -3.29 -25.42 -11.60
N VAL A 35 -2.79 -26.32 -12.42
CA VAL A 35 -3.62 -27.17 -13.23
C VAL A 35 -4.28 -28.14 -12.24
N LEU A 36 -5.59 -28.26 -12.30
CA LEU A 36 -6.31 -29.26 -11.51
C LEU A 36 -5.56 -30.59 -11.62
N GLY A 37 -5.16 -31.16 -10.48
CA GLY A 37 -4.39 -32.39 -10.46
C GLY A 37 -5.10 -33.53 -11.23
N GLU A 38 -4.35 -34.52 -11.68
CA GLU A 38 -4.86 -35.63 -12.52
C GLU A 38 -6.11 -36.30 -11.91
N ALA A 39 -6.20 -36.40 -10.60
CA ALA A 39 -7.39 -36.92 -9.90
C ALA A 39 -8.65 -36.07 -10.15
N ALA A 40 -8.50 -34.74 -10.15
CA ALA A 40 -9.62 -33.83 -10.44
C ALA A 40 -9.99 -33.80 -11.92
N GLN A 41 -9.02 -34.05 -12.81
CA GLN A 41 -9.30 -34.23 -14.24
C GLN A 41 -10.01 -35.57 -14.51
N ARG A 42 -9.59 -36.64 -13.85
CA ARG A 42 -10.29 -37.96 -13.95
C ARG A 42 -11.69 -37.88 -13.37
N ALA A 43 -11.90 -37.20 -12.26
CA ALA A 43 -13.24 -37.01 -11.70
C ALA A 43 -14.16 -36.21 -12.65
N LYS A 44 -13.65 -35.21 -13.35
CA LYS A 44 -14.41 -34.45 -14.36
C LYS A 44 -14.77 -35.31 -15.60
N ILE A 45 -13.87 -36.20 -16.00
CA ILE A 45 -14.11 -37.11 -17.13
C ILE A 45 -15.18 -38.16 -16.76
N SER A 46 -15.17 -38.68 -15.51
CA SER A 46 -16.15 -39.65 -15.02
C SER A 46 -17.54 -39.03 -14.81
N GLN A 47 -17.65 -37.70 -14.70
CA GLN A 47 -18.94 -37.00 -14.57
C GLN A 47 -19.55 -36.56 -15.92
N GLY A 48 -19.04 -37.05 -17.06
CA GLY A 48 -19.62 -36.75 -18.37
C GLY A 48 -19.44 -35.32 -18.88
N ILE A 49 -18.50 -34.54 -18.33
CA ILE A 49 -18.19 -33.20 -18.79
C ILE A 49 -17.38 -33.31 -20.09
N LEU A 50 -18.05 -33.05 -21.22
CA LEU A 50 -17.49 -33.13 -22.57
C LEU A 50 -16.21 -32.26 -22.70
N LYS A 51 -15.17 -32.88 -23.29
CA LYS A 51 -13.97 -32.14 -23.72
C LYS A 51 -14.35 -31.08 -24.76
N PRO A 52 -13.72 -29.90 -24.75
CA PRO A 52 -13.89 -28.97 -25.86
C PRO A 52 -13.51 -29.64 -27.17
N LYS A 53 -14.42 -29.61 -28.15
CA LYS A 53 -14.15 -30.12 -29.49
C LYS A 53 -12.94 -29.36 -30.09
N PRO A 54 -12.02 -30.07 -30.80
CA PRO A 54 -10.97 -29.41 -31.56
C PRO A 54 -11.58 -28.52 -32.64
N LYS A 55 -10.92 -27.42 -32.95
CA LYS A 55 -11.34 -26.51 -34.04
C LYS A 55 -11.48 -27.29 -35.33
N PRO A 56 -12.60 -27.17 -36.07
CA PRO A 56 -12.76 -27.83 -37.35
C PRO A 56 -11.71 -27.34 -38.36
N SER A 57 -10.98 -28.26 -38.95
CA SER A 57 -10.20 -28.01 -40.15
C SER A 57 -11.17 -27.80 -41.33
N LYS A 58 -10.82 -26.86 -42.21
CA LYS A 58 -11.61 -26.49 -43.38
C LYS A 58 -11.75 -27.69 -44.31
N GLU A 59 -12.95 -28.21 -44.47
CA GLU A 59 -13.43 -28.78 -45.72
C GLU A 59 -14.93 -28.45 -45.87
N ILE A 60 -15.20 -27.78 -46.98
CA ILE A 60 -16.54 -27.38 -47.40
C ILE A 60 -17.11 -28.57 -48.17
N LYS A 61 -18.21 -29.20 -47.69
CA LYS A 61 -19.12 -29.95 -48.52
C LYS A 61 -20.56 -29.47 -48.28
N GLU A 62 -21.12 -28.99 -49.38
CA GLU A 62 -22.53 -28.58 -49.49
C GLU A 62 -23.46 -29.73 -49.16
N THR A 63 -24.47 -29.47 -48.33
CA THR A 63 -25.61 -30.36 -48.21
C THR A 63 -26.90 -29.55 -48.14
N LYS A 64 -27.84 -29.98 -48.95
CA LYS A 64 -29.11 -29.37 -49.32
C LYS A 64 -30.06 -29.13 -48.11
N THR A 65 -30.73 -28.03 -48.21
CA THR A 65 -31.77 -27.50 -47.35
C THR A 65 -33.01 -28.38 -47.33
N VAL A 66 -33.53 -28.71 -46.14
CA VAL A 66 -34.91 -29.11 -45.91
C VAL A 66 -35.59 -28.04 -45.10
N ILE A 67 -36.62 -27.44 -45.64
CA ILE A 67 -37.42 -26.37 -45.04
C ILE A 67 -38.48 -27.01 -44.15
N VAL A 68 -38.43 -26.74 -42.84
CA VAL A 68 -39.56 -26.92 -41.94
C VAL A 68 -39.96 -25.55 -41.35
N LYS A 69 -41.08 -25.05 -41.78
CA LYS A 69 -41.71 -23.85 -41.20
C LYS A 69 -42.22 -24.18 -39.80
N LYS A 70 -41.77 -23.40 -38.80
CA LYS A 70 -42.52 -23.21 -37.55
C LYS A 70 -42.35 -21.78 -37.08
N ASP A 71 -43.46 -21.07 -36.97
CA ASP A 71 -43.55 -19.73 -36.42
C ASP A 71 -43.11 -19.71 -34.96
N SER A 72 -42.10 -18.90 -34.66
CA SER A 72 -41.78 -18.50 -33.29
C SER A 72 -41.23 -17.08 -33.26
N LYS A 73 -41.76 -16.29 -32.35
CA LYS A 73 -41.45 -14.89 -32.10
C LYS A 73 -39.93 -14.64 -32.11
N LYS A 74 -39.47 -13.72 -32.97
CA LYS A 74 -38.07 -13.32 -33.07
C LYS A 74 -37.64 -12.65 -31.76
N ILE A 75 -36.84 -13.32 -30.97
CA ILE A 75 -35.99 -12.72 -29.96
C ILE A 75 -34.74 -12.27 -30.71
N ASN A 76 -34.54 -10.95 -30.83
CA ASN A 76 -33.32 -10.39 -31.45
C ASN A 76 -32.15 -10.54 -30.48
N PHE A 77 -31.39 -11.59 -30.61
CA PHE A 77 -30.09 -11.66 -29.96
C PHE A 77 -29.11 -10.76 -30.75
N LEU A 78 -28.44 -9.87 -30.04
CA LEU A 78 -27.28 -9.14 -30.57
C LEU A 78 -26.15 -10.13 -30.83
N ILE A 79 -26.05 -10.59 -32.07
CA ILE A 79 -24.93 -11.42 -32.49
C ILE A 79 -23.70 -10.53 -32.63
N PRO A 80 -22.61 -10.78 -31.86
CA PRO A 80 -21.39 -10.02 -32.01
C PRO A 80 -20.87 -10.15 -33.44
N LYS A 81 -20.66 -9.02 -34.11
CA LYS A 81 -20.04 -9.02 -35.45
C LYS A 81 -18.64 -9.60 -35.31
N SER A 82 -18.27 -10.51 -36.25
CA SER A 82 -16.91 -11.05 -36.32
C SER A 82 -15.90 -9.90 -36.36
N LYS A 83 -14.81 -10.02 -35.58
CA LYS A 83 -13.71 -9.05 -35.64
C LYS A 83 -13.21 -8.95 -37.08
N PRO A 84 -13.04 -7.75 -37.63
CA PRO A 84 -12.50 -7.58 -38.97
C PRO A 84 -11.14 -8.30 -39.07
N LEU A 85 -10.95 -9.05 -40.12
CA LEU A 85 -9.68 -9.69 -40.45
C LEU A 85 -8.59 -8.61 -40.55
N VAL A 86 -7.60 -8.66 -39.65
CA VAL A 86 -6.41 -7.81 -39.73
C VAL A 86 -5.56 -8.36 -40.86
N VAL A 87 -5.77 -7.84 -42.09
CA VAL A 87 -4.88 -8.07 -43.22
C VAL A 87 -3.56 -7.39 -42.87
N LYS A 88 -2.49 -8.17 -42.62
CA LYS A 88 -1.15 -7.63 -42.53
C LYS A 88 -0.74 -7.10 -43.90
N LYS A 89 -1.13 -5.84 -44.20
CA LYS A 89 -0.49 -5.11 -45.30
C LYS A 89 0.97 -4.89 -44.93
N GLY A 90 1.86 -5.14 -45.86
CA GLY A 90 3.30 -4.97 -45.73
C GLY A 90 3.65 -3.61 -45.09
N LYS A 91 4.81 -3.55 -44.45
CA LYS A 91 5.35 -2.40 -43.75
C LYS A 91 5.34 -1.12 -44.60
N SER A 92 4.19 -0.48 -44.74
CA SER A 92 4.18 0.94 -45.02
C SER A 92 4.56 1.60 -43.71
N VAL A 93 5.65 2.32 -43.68
CA VAL A 93 5.99 3.23 -42.57
C VAL A 93 4.89 4.27 -42.53
N VAL A 94 3.82 3.99 -41.79
CA VAL A 94 2.80 4.98 -41.51
C VAL A 94 3.51 6.06 -40.70
N LYS A 95 3.82 7.19 -41.33
CA LYS A 95 4.21 8.41 -40.62
C LYS A 95 3.04 8.80 -39.75
N THR A 96 3.04 8.33 -38.50
CA THR A 96 2.01 8.67 -37.50
C THR A 96 2.13 10.17 -37.22
N LYS A 97 1.28 10.96 -37.86
CA LYS A 97 1.14 12.38 -37.57
C LYS A 97 0.38 12.51 -36.23
N SER A 98 0.90 13.30 -35.31
CA SER A 98 0.16 13.67 -34.11
C SER A 98 -1.02 14.55 -34.52
N LYS A 99 -2.17 14.37 -33.84
CA LYS A 99 -3.32 15.27 -33.97
C LYS A 99 -3.13 16.59 -33.20
N TYR A 100 -2.22 16.62 -32.23
CA TYR A 100 -2.08 17.72 -31.26
C TYR A 100 -0.80 18.54 -31.44
N TYR A 101 0.28 17.91 -31.94
CA TYR A 101 1.58 18.55 -32.06
C TYR A 101 2.01 18.71 -33.52
N SER A 102 2.78 19.77 -33.78
CA SER A 102 3.50 19.88 -35.04
C SER A 102 4.42 18.67 -35.25
N GLN A 103 4.75 18.34 -36.48
CA GLN A 103 5.67 17.21 -36.77
C GLN A 103 7.02 17.37 -36.08
N LYS A 104 7.52 18.62 -35.95
CA LYS A 104 8.76 18.95 -35.24
C LYS A 104 8.62 18.68 -33.72
N ASP A 105 7.57 19.20 -33.11
CA ASP A 105 7.34 19.01 -31.66
C ASP A 105 7.02 17.56 -31.32
N TYR A 106 6.31 16.85 -32.18
CA TYR A 106 6.09 15.41 -32.02
C TYR A 106 7.42 14.63 -32.02
N GLY A 107 8.35 14.97 -32.93
CA GLY A 107 9.69 14.38 -32.96
C GLY A 107 10.48 14.67 -31.68
N ILE A 108 10.39 15.90 -31.16
CA ILE A 108 11.01 16.30 -29.90
C ILE A 108 10.39 15.53 -28.72
N ALA A 109 9.06 15.47 -28.64
CA ALA A 109 8.34 14.74 -27.59
C ALA A 109 8.77 13.27 -27.55
N LYS A 110 8.80 12.60 -28.72
CA LYS A 110 9.23 11.20 -28.85
C LYS A 110 10.65 10.97 -28.34
N LYS A 111 11.60 11.85 -28.71
CA LYS A 111 12.99 11.79 -28.24
C LYS A 111 13.10 12.03 -26.72
N SER A 112 12.39 13.03 -26.21
CA SER A 112 12.39 13.40 -24.79
C SER A 112 11.78 12.29 -23.92
N ILE A 113 10.68 11.68 -24.35
CA ILE A 113 10.04 10.56 -23.66
C ILE A 113 10.95 9.32 -23.68
N ALA A 114 11.60 9.03 -24.79
CA ALA A 114 12.54 7.92 -24.89
C ALA A 114 13.74 8.09 -23.92
N ALA A 115 14.28 9.32 -23.81
CA ALA A 115 15.34 9.64 -22.85
C ALA A 115 14.83 9.53 -21.40
N MET A 116 13.63 10.02 -21.11
CA MET A 116 12.97 9.88 -19.81
C MET A 116 12.79 8.43 -19.39
N GLN A 117 12.33 7.56 -20.30
CA GLN A 117 12.16 6.12 -20.03
C GLN A 117 13.49 5.43 -19.68
N LYS A 118 14.60 5.93 -20.20
CA LYS A 118 15.96 5.48 -19.87
C LYS A 118 16.54 6.19 -18.63
N SER A 119 15.75 6.98 -17.92
CA SER A 119 16.18 7.81 -16.78
C SER A 119 17.29 8.83 -17.10
N GLN A 120 17.47 9.18 -18.38
CA GLN A 120 18.40 10.18 -18.87
C GLN A 120 17.79 11.59 -18.73
N TRP A 121 17.59 12.03 -17.48
CA TRP A 121 16.81 13.24 -17.16
C TRP A 121 17.39 14.53 -17.74
N SER A 122 18.70 14.71 -17.70
CA SER A 122 19.37 15.86 -18.31
C SER A 122 19.05 15.98 -19.80
N THR A 123 19.20 14.87 -20.53
CA THR A 123 18.87 14.79 -21.97
C THR A 123 17.38 15.02 -22.21
N ALA A 124 16.51 14.38 -21.40
CA ALA A 124 15.05 14.52 -21.55
C ALA A 124 14.61 15.99 -21.39
N LEU A 125 15.09 16.67 -20.35
CA LEU A 125 14.78 18.07 -20.07
C LEU A 125 15.36 19.01 -21.14
N SER A 126 16.63 18.85 -21.54
CA SER A 126 17.26 19.70 -22.56
C SER A 126 16.61 19.55 -23.93
N GLN A 127 16.21 18.32 -24.32
CA GLN A 127 15.49 18.11 -25.58
C GLN A 127 14.06 18.71 -25.52
N SER A 128 13.32 18.47 -24.45
CA SER A 128 11.95 18.97 -24.33
C SER A 128 11.85 20.52 -24.32
N LYS A 129 12.87 21.23 -23.82
CA LYS A 129 12.95 22.69 -23.90
C LYS A 129 12.97 23.25 -25.32
N LYS A 130 13.37 22.45 -26.32
CA LYS A 130 13.43 22.84 -27.74
C LYS A 130 12.05 22.84 -28.41
N ALA A 131 11.04 22.28 -27.77
CA ALA A 131 9.68 22.28 -28.31
C ALA A 131 9.06 23.67 -28.22
N LYS A 132 8.30 24.03 -29.25
CA LYS A 132 7.50 25.25 -29.26
C LYS A 132 6.34 25.13 -28.27
N ASP A 133 5.72 23.96 -28.23
CA ASP A 133 4.66 23.63 -27.25
C ASP A 133 5.25 23.32 -25.87
N LYS A 134 4.96 24.18 -24.91
CA LYS A 134 5.46 24.07 -23.53
C LYS A 134 4.92 22.88 -22.77
N SER A 135 3.80 22.30 -23.19
CA SER A 135 3.21 21.13 -22.53
C SER A 135 4.17 19.94 -22.53
N ILE A 136 5.02 19.80 -23.55
CA ILE A 136 6.03 18.75 -23.67
C ILE A 136 7.09 18.90 -22.55
N TYR A 137 7.60 20.13 -22.36
CA TYR A 137 8.56 20.41 -21.30
C TYR A 137 7.95 20.25 -19.92
N ASN A 138 6.74 20.79 -19.70
CA ASN A 138 6.05 20.68 -18.42
C ASN A 138 5.79 19.22 -18.04
N PHE A 139 5.42 18.37 -18.99
CA PHE A 139 5.23 16.94 -18.76
C PHE A 139 6.54 16.26 -18.33
N ILE A 140 7.65 16.50 -19.04
CA ILE A 140 8.96 15.91 -18.69
C ILE A 140 9.46 16.42 -17.33
N GLN A 141 9.31 17.73 -17.06
CA GLN A 141 9.67 18.32 -15.78
C GLN A 141 8.82 17.74 -14.64
N TRP A 142 7.51 17.63 -14.82
CA TRP A 142 6.60 17.00 -13.88
C TRP A 142 7.03 15.58 -13.51
N ARG A 143 7.34 14.76 -14.51
CA ARG A 143 7.83 13.39 -14.29
C ARG A 143 9.16 13.36 -13.57
N HIS A 144 10.08 14.26 -13.91
CA HIS A 144 11.37 14.40 -13.22
C HIS A 144 11.19 14.76 -11.76
N LEU A 145 10.36 15.76 -11.45
CA LEU A 145 10.12 16.22 -10.07
C LEU A 145 9.46 15.14 -9.21
N LEU A 146 8.65 14.26 -9.79
CA LEU A 146 8.04 13.11 -9.09
C LEU A 146 9.01 11.94 -8.88
N THR A 147 10.17 11.94 -9.54
CA THR A 147 11.14 10.84 -9.42
C THR A 147 11.93 10.95 -8.12
N THR A 148 12.00 9.87 -7.36
CA THR A 148 12.78 9.82 -6.12
C THR A 148 14.27 9.99 -6.41
N GLY A 149 14.97 10.79 -5.59
CA GLY A 149 16.42 11.01 -5.73
C GLY A 149 16.83 11.93 -6.89
N ASN A 150 15.87 12.65 -7.50
CA ASN A 150 16.19 13.62 -8.56
C ASN A 150 17.11 14.75 -8.03
N GLN A 151 17.85 15.37 -8.96
CA GLN A 151 18.80 16.44 -8.68
C GLN A 151 18.18 17.86 -8.70
N ALA A 152 16.86 17.96 -8.86
CA ALA A 152 16.17 19.25 -8.87
C ALA A 152 16.36 19.98 -7.52
N SER A 153 16.57 21.29 -7.60
CA SER A 153 16.64 22.19 -6.45
C SER A 153 15.25 22.53 -5.92
N PHE A 154 15.17 23.13 -4.74
CA PHE A 154 13.92 23.70 -4.24
C PHE A 154 13.31 24.72 -5.22
N TYR A 155 14.13 25.55 -5.85
CA TYR A 155 13.65 26.56 -6.80
C TYR A 155 13.05 25.95 -8.07
N ASP A 156 13.52 24.80 -8.52
CA ASP A 156 12.91 24.08 -9.66
C ASP A 156 11.49 23.62 -9.32
N TYR A 157 11.29 23.14 -8.08
CA TYR A 157 9.96 22.78 -7.58
C TYR A 157 9.07 24.02 -7.45
N LEU A 158 9.58 25.10 -6.87
CA LEU A 158 8.84 26.35 -6.68
C LEU A 158 8.37 26.93 -8.02
N ALA A 159 9.28 27.01 -9.00
CA ALA A 159 8.96 27.50 -10.34
C ALA A 159 7.89 26.62 -11.03
N PHE A 160 7.98 25.30 -10.87
CA PHE A 160 6.98 24.39 -11.44
C PHE A 160 5.61 24.59 -10.78
N ILE A 161 5.53 24.62 -9.46
CA ILE A 161 4.28 24.81 -8.71
C ILE A 161 3.60 26.11 -9.12
N LYS A 162 4.34 27.24 -9.13
CA LYS A 162 3.81 28.56 -9.47
C LYS A 162 3.20 28.61 -10.88
N ASN A 163 3.83 27.92 -11.84
CA ASN A 163 3.41 27.98 -13.24
C ASN A 163 2.41 26.85 -13.63
N ASN A 164 2.10 25.93 -12.74
CA ASN A 164 1.32 24.73 -13.05
C ASN A 164 0.45 24.30 -11.84
N GLU A 165 -0.30 25.22 -11.23
CA GLU A 165 -1.07 24.98 -10.00
C GLU A 165 -2.09 23.83 -10.12
N ASN A 166 -2.70 23.68 -11.29
CA ASN A 166 -3.70 22.64 -11.57
C ASN A 166 -3.10 21.34 -12.15
N TYR A 167 -1.76 21.20 -12.10
CA TYR A 167 -1.14 20.00 -12.65
C TYR A 167 -1.43 18.76 -11.79
N PRO A 168 -1.56 17.56 -12.38
CA PRO A 168 -1.82 16.34 -11.60
C PRO A 168 -0.79 16.12 -10.51
N ARG A 169 -1.24 15.72 -9.32
CA ARG A 169 -0.40 15.41 -8.16
C ARG A 169 0.46 16.59 -7.66
N ILE A 170 -0.04 17.82 -7.80
CA ILE A 170 0.69 19.02 -7.35
C ILE A 170 1.02 18.97 -5.84
N SER A 171 0.10 18.44 -5.01
CA SER A 171 0.34 18.26 -3.57
C SER A 171 1.52 17.31 -3.30
N ARG A 172 1.71 16.28 -4.14
CA ARG A 172 2.88 15.40 -4.04
C ARG A 172 4.17 16.13 -4.42
N ILE A 173 4.12 17.00 -5.42
CA ILE A 173 5.27 17.83 -5.81
C ILE A 173 5.61 18.80 -4.67
N ARG A 174 4.61 19.43 -4.04
CA ARG A 174 4.81 20.29 -2.86
C ARG A 174 5.46 19.50 -1.70
N TYR A 175 4.95 18.32 -1.39
CA TYR A 175 5.56 17.42 -0.40
C TYR A 175 7.04 17.11 -0.71
N LEU A 176 7.39 16.85 -1.98
CA LEU A 176 8.77 16.57 -2.38
C LEU A 176 9.65 17.83 -2.35
N ALA A 177 9.09 19.02 -2.62
CA ALA A 177 9.77 20.30 -2.49
C ALA A 177 10.24 20.57 -1.05
N GLU A 178 9.42 20.20 -0.05
CA GLU A 178 9.78 20.32 1.36
C GLU A 178 11.10 19.60 1.69
N HIS A 179 11.35 18.44 1.07
CA HIS A 179 12.58 17.66 1.27
C HIS A 179 13.82 18.27 0.59
N LYS A 180 13.66 19.38 -0.13
CA LYS A 180 14.75 20.17 -0.73
C LYS A 180 15.09 21.44 0.07
N LEU A 181 14.29 21.75 1.09
CA LEU A 181 14.52 22.88 1.98
C LEU A 181 15.74 22.64 2.87
N SER A 182 16.48 23.73 3.13
CA SER A 182 17.59 23.76 4.09
C SER A 182 17.83 25.21 4.51
N THR A 183 17.91 25.47 5.80
CA THR A 183 18.26 26.80 6.36
C THR A 183 19.69 27.19 6.06
N ASP A 184 20.56 26.24 5.72
CA ASP A 184 21.94 26.53 5.28
C ASP A 184 22.00 27.08 3.84
N LYS A 185 20.93 26.88 3.02
CA LYS A 185 20.88 27.27 1.60
C LYS A 185 19.83 28.33 1.29
N ILE A 186 18.82 28.44 2.11
CA ILE A 186 17.64 29.29 1.90
C ILE A 186 17.42 30.08 3.20
N SER A 187 17.27 31.40 3.10
CA SER A 187 17.05 32.21 4.29
C SER A 187 15.78 31.84 5.03
N PRO A 188 15.77 31.86 6.38
CA PRO A 188 14.59 31.50 7.18
C PRO A 188 13.33 32.25 6.77
N ASN A 189 13.42 33.56 6.54
CA ASN A 189 12.28 34.36 6.11
C ASN A 189 11.66 33.88 4.76
N LYS A 190 12.48 33.43 3.80
CA LYS A 190 11.99 32.88 2.53
C LYS A 190 11.29 31.53 2.73
N ILE A 191 11.79 30.71 3.66
CA ILE A 191 11.14 29.43 4.00
C ILE A 191 9.78 29.68 4.65
N ILE A 192 9.71 30.58 5.63
CA ILE A 192 8.46 30.96 6.30
C ILE A 192 7.46 31.52 5.29
N ALA A 193 7.89 32.44 4.42
CA ALA A 193 7.05 33.03 3.37
C ALA A 193 6.54 31.98 2.37
N TRP A 194 7.32 30.95 2.05
CA TRP A 194 6.88 29.88 1.14
C TRP A 194 5.78 29.03 1.74
N PHE A 195 5.82 28.75 3.04
CA PHE A 195 4.73 28.03 3.71
C PHE A 195 3.46 28.88 3.84
N ASN A 196 3.59 30.22 3.88
CA ASN A 196 2.47 31.16 3.92
C ASN A 196 1.39 30.77 4.94
N SER A 197 1.79 30.46 6.16
CA SER A 197 0.94 29.96 7.25
C SER A 197 0.28 28.60 7.00
N GLU A 198 0.51 27.95 5.86
CA GLU A 198 0.03 26.59 5.63
C GLU A 198 0.86 25.56 6.41
N GLU A 199 0.21 24.52 6.88
CA GLU A 199 0.91 23.45 7.60
C GLU A 199 1.78 22.63 6.64
N PRO A 200 3.06 22.32 7.00
CA PRO A 200 3.91 21.46 6.19
C PRO A 200 3.30 20.08 5.99
N LEU A 201 3.37 19.58 4.76
CA LEU A 201 2.87 18.26 4.37
C LEU A 201 3.74 17.12 4.89
N SER A 202 4.99 17.41 5.27
CA SER A 202 5.96 16.41 5.73
C SER A 202 6.55 16.75 7.09
N GLY A 203 6.93 15.71 7.84
CA GLY A 203 7.70 15.90 9.06
C GLY A 203 9.05 16.59 8.82
N TYR A 204 9.64 16.39 7.62
CA TYR A 204 10.86 17.12 7.22
C TYR A 204 10.59 18.63 7.05
N GLY A 205 9.49 18.98 6.40
CA GLY A 205 9.04 20.37 6.28
C GLY A 205 8.80 21.01 7.65
N LYS A 206 8.17 20.28 8.59
CA LYS A 206 7.99 20.75 9.98
C LYS A 206 9.31 21.03 10.67
N LEU A 207 10.33 20.17 10.51
CA LEU A 207 11.68 20.41 11.07
C LEU A 207 12.29 21.70 10.55
N ILE A 208 12.24 21.92 9.23
CA ILE A 208 12.90 23.06 8.60
C ILE A 208 12.12 24.36 8.85
N LEU A 209 10.79 24.33 8.83
CA LEU A 209 9.98 25.49 9.21
C LEU A 209 10.18 25.85 10.68
N GLY A 210 10.17 24.85 11.57
CA GLY A 210 10.39 25.04 13.00
C GLY A 210 11.76 25.68 13.28
N GLU A 211 12.80 25.22 12.59
CA GLU A 211 14.13 25.84 12.69
C GLU A 211 14.12 27.28 12.18
N SER A 212 13.44 27.53 11.05
CA SER A 212 13.34 28.87 10.48
C SER A 212 12.67 29.86 11.45
N LEU A 213 11.59 29.42 12.12
CA LEU A 213 10.89 30.21 13.13
C LEU A 213 11.78 30.50 14.34
N ILE A 214 12.54 29.54 14.82
CA ILE A 214 13.49 29.77 15.93
C ILE A 214 14.55 30.80 15.53
N LEU A 215 15.07 30.71 14.32
CA LEU A 215 16.10 31.65 13.81
C LEU A 215 15.54 33.07 13.61
N THR A 216 14.23 33.23 13.49
CA THR A 216 13.56 34.54 13.37
C THR A 216 12.90 35.02 14.67
N GLY A 217 13.09 34.29 15.80
CA GLY A 217 12.66 34.70 17.12
C GLY A 217 11.42 34.02 17.68
N ASP A 218 10.65 33.28 16.88
CA ASP A 218 9.47 32.51 17.36
C ASP A 218 9.90 31.14 17.89
N ILE A 219 10.50 31.14 19.09
CA ILE A 219 11.10 29.95 19.72
C ILE A 219 10.01 28.92 20.07
N ASN A 220 8.85 29.35 20.59
CA ASN A 220 7.81 28.45 21.08
C ASN A 220 7.16 27.64 19.94
N LYS A 221 6.69 28.33 18.90
CA LYS A 221 6.11 27.70 17.72
C LYS A 221 7.13 26.85 16.98
N GLY A 222 8.36 27.35 16.84
CA GLY A 222 9.45 26.63 16.22
C GLY A 222 9.81 25.34 16.96
N THR A 223 9.86 25.36 18.30
CA THR A 223 10.13 24.17 19.12
C THR A 223 9.02 23.12 18.98
N SER A 224 7.76 23.54 18.99
CA SER A 224 6.61 22.64 18.77
C SER A 224 6.71 21.92 17.43
N LEU A 225 6.98 22.67 16.34
CA LEU A 225 7.14 22.09 14.99
C LEU A 225 8.36 21.16 14.88
N ILE A 226 9.47 21.47 15.57
CA ILE A 226 10.63 20.57 15.61
C ILE A 226 10.27 19.25 16.29
N LYS A 227 9.54 19.27 17.42
CA LYS A 227 9.09 18.05 18.11
C LYS A 227 8.18 17.22 17.21
N ASP A 228 7.18 17.83 16.60
CA ASP A 228 6.26 17.15 15.68
C ASP A 228 6.98 16.59 14.45
N GLY A 229 7.85 17.39 13.87
CA GLY A 229 8.68 16.99 12.74
C GLY A 229 9.63 15.85 13.09
N TRP A 230 10.28 15.92 14.27
CA TRP A 230 11.13 14.83 14.76
C TRP A 230 10.39 13.50 14.84
N ILE A 231 9.16 13.48 15.34
CA ILE A 231 8.36 12.28 15.47
C ILE A 231 8.09 11.66 14.09
N THR A 232 7.65 12.47 13.12
CA THR A 232 7.04 11.99 11.88
C THR A 232 7.95 12.02 10.65
N ALA A 233 9.10 12.74 10.71
CA ALA A 233 9.98 12.88 9.55
C ALA A 233 10.57 11.56 9.08
N ASP A 234 10.52 11.36 7.75
CA ASP A 234 11.22 10.26 7.08
C ASP A 234 12.69 10.67 6.88
N LEU A 235 13.55 10.16 7.76
CA LEU A 235 14.96 10.53 7.83
C LEU A 235 15.85 9.32 7.52
N ASN A 236 16.70 9.45 6.52
CA ASN A 236 17.78 8.50 6.34
C ASN A 236 18.78 8.56 7.53
N ARG A 237 19.74 7.64 7.57
CA ARG A 237 20.69 7.51 8.68
C ARG A 237 21.49 8.80 8.94
N SER A 238 21.95 9.48 7.89
CA SER A 238 22.74 10.71 8.01
C SER A 238 21.88 11.88 8.50
N ASN A 239 20.70 12.06 7.92
CA ASN A 239 19.77 13.12 8.33
C ASN A 239 19.29 12.92 9.77
N MET A 240 19.00 11.69 10.18
CA MET A 240 18.63 11.40 11.56
C MET A 240 19.74 11.78 12.55
N LYS A 241 21.00 11.44 12.24
CA LYS A 241 22.15 11.83 13.06
C LYS A 241 22.33 13.36 13.10
N PHE A 242 22.18 14.02 11.94
CA PHE A 242 22.29 15.46 11.80
C PHE A 242 21.23 16.19 12.63
N PHE A 243 19.96 15.92 12.41
CA PHE A 243 18.88 16.61 13.10
C PHE A 243 18.85 16.30 14.60
N ARG A 244 19.15 15.06 15.02
CA ARG A 244 19.28 14.73 16.44
C ARG A 244 20.35 15.57 17.13
N LYS A 245 21.51 15.80 16.48
CA LYS A 245 22.56 16.63 17.04
C LYS A 245 22.14 18.10 17.09
N ARG A 246 21.56 18.60 15.99
CA ARG A 246 21.15 19.99 15.79
C ARG A 246 20.05 20.43 16.74
N TYR A 247 19.07 19.54 16.98
CA TYR A 247 17.90 19.85 17.83
C TYR A 247 17.95 19.26 19.23
N LYS A 248 19.10 18.75 19.68
CA LYS A 248 19.25 18.08 20.98
C LYS A 248 18.66 18.89 22.15
N LYS A 249 18.82 20.21 22.15
CA LYS A 249 18.33 21.10 23.23
C LYS A 249 16.81 21.26 23.27
N TYR A 250 16.10 20.90 22.19
CA TYR A 250 14.65 21.02 22.07
C TYR A 250 13.93 19.67 22.25
N LEU A 251 14.65 18.56 22.24
CA LEU A 251 14.10 17.20 22.27
C LEU A 251 14.36 16.58 23.64
N ASP A 252 13.30 16.03 24.25
CA ASP A 252 13.33 15.26 25.50
C ASP A 252 13.13 13.76 25.28
N ALA A 253 13.22 12.97 26.35
CA ALA A 253 13.07 11.51 26.30
C ALA A 253 11.73 11.07 25.68
N ASN A 254 10.65 11.81 25.93
CA ASN A 254 9.33 11.50 25.43
C ASN A 254 9.26 11.68 23.90
N ASP A 255 9.94 12.68 23.34
CA ASP A 255 10.02 12.88 21.89
C ASP A 255 10.71 11.70 21.18
N TYR A 256 11.72 11.11 21.83
CA TYR A 256 12.38 9.88 21.32
C TYR A 256 11.45 8.67 21.40
N ILE A 257 10.68 8.52 22.49
CA ILE A 257 9.70 7.45 22.65
C ILE A 257 8.60 7.57 21.59
N LYS A 258 8.03 8.77 21.40
CA LYS A 258 7.01 9.03 20.38
C LYS A 258 7.52 8.74 18.96
N ARG A 259 8.77 9.10 18.66
CA ARG A 259 9.38 8.75 17.38
C ARG A 259 9.51 7.24 17.20
N ALA A 260 9.98 6.52 18.23
CA ALA A 260 10.09 5.07 18.19
C ALA A 260 8.73 4.40 17.96
N ASP A 261 7.68 4.89 18.62
CA ASP A 261 6.31 4.44 18.44
C ASP A 261 5.81 4.66 17.02
N TYR A 262 5.98 5.87 16.48
CA TYR A 262 5.65 6.19 15.10
C TYR A 262 6.35 5.24 14.12
N LEU A 263 7.66 5.03 14.26
CA LEU A 263 8.42 4.13 13.40
C LEU A 263 7.94 2.68 13.49
N ALA A 264 7.55 2.24 14.69
CA ALA A 264 7.00 0.91 14.90
C ALA A 264 5.64 0.76 14.19
N TRP A 265 4.72 1.70 14.39
CA TRP A 265 3.41 1.70 13.71
C TRP A 265 3.53 1.78 12.19
N GLU A 266 4.51 2.51 11.66
CA GLU A 266 4.78 2.57 10.21
C GLU A 266 5.58 1.36 9.67
N GLY A 267 5.95 0.41 10.53
CA GLY A 267 6.67 -0.81 10.14
C GLY A 267 8.12 -0.56 9.70
N LYS A 268 8.70 0.59 10.10
CA LYS A 268 10.07 1.00 9.75
C LYS A 268 11.10 0.34 10.68
N SER A 269 11.23 -0.97 10.62
CA SER A 269 12.00 -1.78 11.57
C SER A 269 13.49 -1.40 11.64
N TRP A 270 14.12 -1.01 10.52
CA TRP A 270 15.53 -0.58 10.49
C TRP A 270 15.74 0.80 11.12
N ASP A 271 14.79 1.72 10.90
CA ASP A 271 14.84 3.05 11.51
C ASP A 271 14.59 2.95 13.01
N LEU A 272 13.64 2.13 13.42
CA LEU A 272 13.38 1.82 14.82
C LEU A 272 14.61 1.21 15.49
N LYS A 273 15.29 0.23 14.87
CA LYS A 273 16.52 -0.35 15.39
C LYS A 273 17.60 0.70 15.67
N ARG A 274 17.68 1.74 14.82
CA ARG A 274 18.64 2.85 15.04
C ARG A 274 18.25 3.76 16.21
N MET A 275 16.94 3.80 16.56
CA MET A 275 16.44 4.61 17.67
C MET A 275 16.65 3.98 19.05
N LEU A 276 16.67 2.63 19.17
CA LEU A 276 16.67 1.91 20.44
C LEU A 276 17.66 2.45 21.45
N ARG A 277 18.91 2.67 21.06
CA ARG A 277 19.99 3.16 21.93
C ARG A 277 19.78 4.56 22.53
N TYR A 278 18.74 5.28 22.11
CA TYR A 278 18.42 6.63 22.61
C TYR A 278 17.21 6.64 23.52
N LEU A 279 16.60 5.48 23.76
CA LEU A 279 15.40 5.34 24.57
C LEU A 279 15.76 5.04 26.05
N PRO A 280 14.92 5.46 26.99
CA PRO A 280 14.94 4.95 28.35
C PRO A 280 14.82 3.42 28.37
N LYS A 281 15.43 2.76 29.36
CA LYS A 281 15.61 1.30 29.37
C LYS A 281 14.32 0.49 29.19
N ASP A 282 13.24 0.88 29.86
CA ASP A 282 11.94 0.19 29.76
C ASP A 282 11.38 0.24 28.35
N TYR A 283 11.49 1.39 27.68
CA TYR A 283 11.03 1.59 26.31
C TYR A 283 12.00 0.98 25.29
N GLU A 284 13.31 0.96 25.58
CA GLU A 284 14.27 0.21 24.77
C GLU A 284 13.85 -1.26 24.67
N LEU A 285 13.49 -1.89 25.79
CA LEU A 285 13.05 -3.29 25.84
C LEU A 285 11.73 -3.49 25.07
N LEU A 286 10.74 -2.60 25.27
CA LEU A 286 9.48 -2.65 24.53
C LEU A 286 9.70 -2.57 23.01
N TYR A 287 10.41 -1.54 22.56
CA TYR A 287 10.60 -1.32 21.12
C TYR A 287 11.60 -2.30 20.50
N THR A 288 12.48 -2.91 21.29
CA THR A 288 13.28 -4.05 20.84
C THR A 288 12.39 -5.24 20.53
N ALA A 289 11.45 -5.57 21.40
CA ALA A 289 10.50 -6.66 21.17
C ALA A 289 9.64 -6.39 19.91
N ARG A 290 9.11 -5.15 19.76
CA ARG A 290 8.36 -4.72 18.57
C ARG A 290 9.23 -4.83 17.31
N GLN A 291 10.48 -4.38 17.33
CA GLN A 291 11.41 -4.43 16.20
C GLN A 291 11.69 -5.88 15.77
N ILE A 292 11.92 -6.80 16.72
CA ILE A 292 12.17 -8.22 16.46
C ILE A 292 10.92 -8.88 15.85
N LEU A 293 9.72 -8.57 16.35
CA LEU A 293 8.44 -9.05 15.80
C LEU A 293 8.21 -8.59 14.34
N MET A 294 8.62 -7.37 14.00
CA MET A 294 8.51 -6.83 12.63
C MET A 294 9.55 -7.42 11.67
N SER A 295 10.71 -7.80 12.18
CA SER A 295 11.80 -8.41 11.41
C SER A 295 11.65 -9.95 11.37
N LYS A 296 12.44 -10.62 10.52
CA LYS A 296 12.51 -12.09 10.51
C LYS A 296 13.52 -12.63 11.52
N SER A 297 13.84 -11.87 12.57
CA SER A 297 14.86 -12.22 13.57
C SER A 297 14.37 -13.31 14.52
N TYR A 298 15.34 -14.05 15.08
CA TYR A 298 15.10 -15.00 16.16
C TYR A 298 14.99 -14.30 17.52
N GLY A 299 14.58 -15.04 18.56
CA GLY A 299 14.56 -14.55 19.95
C GLY A 299 13.31 -13.74 20.33
N VAL A 300 12.19 -13.93 19.60
CA VAL A 300 10.91 -13.26 19.83
C VAL A 300 10.42 -13.45 21.27
N ASP A 301 10.44 -14.71 21.76
CA ASP A 301 9.89 -15.03 23.08
C ASP A 301 10.71 -14.40 24.22
N ASN A 302 12.04 -14.43 24.09
CA ASN A 302 12.92 -13.74 25.05
C ASN A 302 12.73 -12.23 25.02
N ALA A 303 12.59 -11.64 23.85
CA ALA A 303 12.35 -10.21 23.72
C ALA A 303 11.03 -9.79 24.40
N ILE A 304 9.95 -10.55 24.20
CA ILE A 304 8.66 -10.31 24.86
C ILE A 304 8.75 -10.52 26.37
N LYS A 305 9.46 -11.58 26.83
CA LYS A 305 9.66 -11.86 28.25
C LYS A 305 10.32 -10.69 28.97
N ASN A 306 11.30 -10.07 28.33
CA ASN A 306 12.08 -8.96 28.88
C ASN A 306 11.33 -7.61 28.91
N VAL A 307 10.16 -7.50 28.28
CA VAL A 307 9.35 -6.28 28.36
C VAL A 307 8.86 -6.09 29.80
N PRO A 308 9.04 -4.90 30.40
CA PRO A 308 8.56 -4.62 31.76
C PRO A 308 7.06 -4.86 31.90
N THR A 309 6.62 -5.36 33.06
CA THR A 309 5.22 -5.75 33.30
C THR A 309 4.23 -4.63 32.97
N LYS A 310 4.55 -3.39 33.35
CA LYS A 310 3.73 -2.19 33.07
C LYS A 310 3.53 -1.93 31.56
N LEU A 311 4.40 -2.43 30.68
CA LEU A 311 4.36 -2.24 29.24
C LEU A 311 3.93 -3.50 28.46
N LYS A 312 3.68 -4.63 29.15
CA LYS A 312 3.27 -5.88 28.49
C LYS A 312 1.92 -5.79 27.78
N ASN A 313 1.06 -4.87 28.23
CA ASN A 313 -0.24 -4.65 27.60
C ASN A 313 -0.22 -3.49 26.57
N ASP A 314 0.95 -3.07 26.10
CA ASP A 314 1.07 -2.07 25.04
C ASP A 314 0.34 -2.49 23.76
N ALA A 315 -0.48 -1.59 23.22
CA ALA A 315 -1.30 -1.88 22.04
C ALA A 315 -0.46 -2.23 20.81
N GLY A 316 0.64 -1.50 20.58
CA GLY A 316 1.53 -1.74 19.47
C GLY A 316 2.28 -3.07 19.59
N LEU A 317 2.67 -3.46 20.81
CA LEU A 317 3.26 -4.78 21.06
C LEU A 317 2.25 -5.90 20.74
N ASN A 318 1.01 -5.79 21.20
CA ASN A 318 -0.03 -6.77 20.90
C ASN A 318 -0.38 -6.81 19.42
N TYR A 319 -0.42 -5.66 18.74
CA TYR A 319 -0.59 -5.58 17.29
C TYR A 319 0.55 -6.30 16.54
N ASP A 320 1.81 -6.05 16.91
CA ASP A 320 2.97 -6.67 16.26
C ASP A 320 3.01 -8.19 16.53
N ARG A 321 2.60 -8.65 17.74
CA ARG A 321 2.42 -10.07 18.07
C ARG A 321 1.34 -10.73 17.22
N LEU A 322 0.17 -10.10 17.10
CA LEU A 322 -0.93 -10.56 16.24
C LEU A 322 -0.44 -10.76 14.79
N LYS A 323 0.18 -9.72 14.23
CA LYS A 323 0.70 -9.73 12.87
C LYS A 323 1.78 -10.78 12.63
N TRP A 324 2.66 -10.96 13.62
CA TRP A 324 3.73 -11.97 13.59
C TRP A 324 3.16 -13.41 13.61
N ARG A 325 2.20 -13.69 14.50
CA ARG A 325 1.50 -14.98 14.59
C ARG A 325 0.76 -15.30 13.30
N ARG A 326 -0.03 -14.36 12.79
CA ARG A 326 -0.76 -14.53 11.53
C ARG A 326 0.16 -14.84 10.35
N LYS A 327 1.26 -14.10 10.20
CA LYS A 327 2.24 -14.36 9.12
C LYS A 327 2.87 -15.77 9.17
N ARG A 328 2.77 -16.45 10.29
CA ARG A 328 3.25 -17.84 10.50
C ARG A 328 2.13 -18.86 10.44
N GLY A 329 0.95 -18.49 10.01
CA GLY A 329 -0.21 -19.39 9.90
C GLY A 329 -0.85 -19.75 11.25
N ARG A 330 -0.42 -19.14 12.36
CA ARG A 330 -0.96 -19.35 13.70
C ARG A 330 -2.25 -18.58 13.90
N VAL A 331 -3.31 -19.02 13.19
CA VAL A 331 -4.59 -18.29 13.13
C VAL A 331 -5.25 -18.20 14.50
N ASP A 332 -5.36 -19.33 15.20
CA ASP A 332 -6.10 -19.38 16.48
C ASP A 332 -5.36 -18.56 17.56
N ASP A 333 -4.02 -18.62 17.62
CA ASP A 333 -3.23 -17.76 18.50
C ASP A 333 -3.36 -16.25 18.18
N SER A 334 -3.61 -15.94 16.91
CA SER A 334 -3.85 -14.57 16.49
C SER A 334 -5.21 -14.07 16.92
N LEU A 335 -6.24 -14.93 16.84
CA LEU A 335 -7.59 -14.64 17.31
C LEU A 335 -7.63 -14.45 18.82
N GLU A 336 -6.85 -15.23 19.59
CA GLU A 336 -6.71 -15.04 21.03
C GLU A 336 -6.34 -13.58 21.37
N ILE A 337 -5.40 -12.97 20.65
CA ILE A 337 -5.03 -11.58 20.86
C ILE A 337 -6.19 -10.64 20.53
N ILE A 338 -6.86 -10.84 19.38
CA ILE A 338 -8.00 -10.00 18.95
C ILE A 338 -9.12 -10.00 19.99
N PHE A 339 -9.42 -11.15 20.59
CA PHE A 339 -10.50 -11.26 21.56
C PHE A 339 -10.11 -10.79 22.98
N LYS A 340 -8.80 -10.81 23.30
CA LYS A 340 -8.30 -10.44 24.63
C LYS A 340 -8.07 -8.94 24.79
N VAL A 341 -7.65 -8.24 23.72
CA VAL A 341 -7.34 -6.80 23.80
C VAL A 341 -8.60 -5.96 23.95
N PRO A 342 -8.56 -4.85 24.73
CA PRO A 342 -9.65 -3.90 24.78
C PRO A 342 -10.02 -3.39 23.40
N ASN A 343 -11.32 -3.32 23.11
CA ASN A 343 -11.82 -2.86 21.83
C ASN A 343 -12.37 -1.44 21.95
N ASN A 344 -11.47 -0.48 22.15
CA ASN A 344 -11.77 0.95 22.14
C ASN A 344 -10.61 1.71 21.49
N LYS A 345 -10.87 2.92 21.03
CA LYS A 345 -9.88 3.75 20.29
C LYS A 345 -8.67 4.11 21.13
N ASP A 346 -8.90 4.41 22.41
CA ASP A 346 -7.84 4.86 23.32
C ASP A 346 -6.78 3.78 23.49
N TYR A 347 -7.22 2.51 23.62
CA TYR A 347 -6.30 1.40 23.67
C TYR A 347 -5.68 1.10 22.30
N LEU A 348 -6.49 1.01 21.24
CA LEU A 348 -6.01 0.55 19.94
C LEU A 348 -5.02 1.52 19.29
N VAL A 349 -5.04 2.82 19.63
CA VAL A 349 -4.20 3.90 19.10
C VAL A 349 -4.30 4.05 17.58
N ARG A 350 -4.23 2.97 16.83
CA ARG A 350 -4.28 2.90 15.36
C ARG A 350 -5.30 1.85 14.90
N PRO A 351 -6.61 2.08 15.11
CA PRO A 351 -7.66 1.14 14.69
C PRO A 351 -7.64 0.85 13.18
N ASP A 352 -7.16 1.78 12.35
CA ASP A 352 -6.92 1.59 10.92
C ASP A 352 -5.92 0.46 10.61
N LYS A 353 -4.87 0.35 11.40
CA LYS A 353 -3.88 -0.74 11.28
C LYS A 353 -4.46 -2.07 11.78
N TRP A 354 -5.19 -2.04 12.90
CA TRP A 354 -5.87 -3.21 13.45
C TRP A 354 -6.91 -3.77 12.48
N TRP A 355 -7.68 -2.90 11.81
CA TRP A 355 -8.66 -3.34 10.81
C TRP A 355 -8.04 -4.21 9.72
N LYS A 356 -6.88 -3.86 9.20
CA LYS A 356 -6.19 -4.65 8.17
C LYS A 356 -5.94 -6.09 8.60
N GLU A 357 -5.57 -6.30 9.85
CA GLU A 357 -5.37 -7.65 10.40
C GLU A 357 -6.71 -8.34 10.69
N ARG A 358 -7.68 -7.60 11.26
CA ARG A 358 -9.04 -8.10 11.51
C ARG A 358 -9.71 -8.58 10.22
N ALA A 359 -9.66 -7.81 9.15
CA ALA A 359 -10.23 -8.17 7.85
C ALA A 359 -9.63 -9.47 7.27
N ILE A 360 -8.33 -9.71 7.46
CA ILE A 360 -7.68 -10.96 7.06
C ILE A 360 -8.18 -12.13 7.93
N MET A 361 -8.27 -11.92 9.25
CA MET A 361 -8.73 -12.95 10.19
C MET A 361 -10.19 -13.28 9.98
N THR A 362 -11.04 -12.27 9.71
CA THR A 362 -12.46 -12.45 9.35
C THR A 362 -12.62 -13.37 8.14
N ARG A 363 -11.86 -13.12 7.06
CA ARG A 363 -11.89 -13.99 5.86
C ARG A 363 -11.42 -15.40 6.15
N ALA A 364 -10.42 -15.56 7.01
CA ALA A 364 -9.94 -16.89 7.44
C ALA A 364 -11.01 -17.65 8.24
N LEU A 365 -11.79 -16.95 9.08
CA LEU A 365 -12.90 -17.53 9.83
C LEU A 365 -14.08 -17.91 8.92
N ILE A 366 -14.41 -17.07 7.95
CA ILE A 366 -15.42 -17.41 6.92
C ILE A 366 -15.02 -18.68 6.17
N TYR A 367 -13.76 -18.78 5.74
CA TYR A 367 -13.25 -19.98 5.08
C TYR A 367 -13.37 -21.24 5.97
N LYS A 368 -13.17 -21.09 7.30
CA LYS A 368 -13.37 -22.16 8.30
C LYS A 368 -14.85 -22.35 8.69
N LYS A 369 -15.80 -21.66 8.05
CA LYS A 369 -17.24 -21.68 8.35
C LYS A 369 -17.59 -21.27 9.80
N LYS A 370 -16.76 -20.44 10.44
CA LYS A 370 -16.97 -19.90 11.80
C LYS A 370 -17.58 -18.50 11.70
N TYR A 371 -18.81 -18.41 11.22
CA TYR A 371 -19.44 -17.17 10.79
C TYR A 371 -19.70 -16.18 11.92
N GLU A 372 -20.21 -16.63 13.08
CA GLU A 372 -20.43 -15.79 14.25
C GLU A 372 -19.10 -15.18 14.77
N SER A 373 -18.04 -15.99 14.78
CA SER A 373 -16.71 -15.50 15.14
C SER A 373 -16.17 -14.51 14.11
N ALA A 374 -16.42 -14.74 12.83
CA ALA A 374 -16.06 -13.83 11.74
C ALA A 374 -16.76 -12.47 11.92
N TYR A 375 -18.06 -12.48 12.19
CA TYR A 375 -18.83 -11.28 12.47
C TYR A 375 -18.29 -10.53 13.71
N LYS A 376 -18.06 -11.23 14.83
CA LYS A 376 -17.48 -10.62 16.05
C LYS A 376 -16.13 -9.96 15.80
N VAL A 377 -15.29 -10.52 14.92
CA VAL A 377 -14.00 -9.93 14.56
C VAL A 377 -14.19 -8.71 13.65
N ALA A 378 -15.12 -8.75 12.69
CA ALA A 378 -15.38 -7.65 11.77
C ALA A 378 -16.05 -6.46 12.46
N ASN A 379 -17.15 -6.69 13.16
CA ASN A 379 -17.98 -5.65 13.79
C ASN A 379 -17.23 -4.85 14.86
N LYS A 380 -16.32 -5.48 15.62
CA LYS A 380 -15.56 -4.80 16.69
C LYS A 380 -14.34 -4.06 16.14
N HIS A 381 -14.52 -3.13 15.20
CA HIS A 381 -13.41 -2.42 14.52
C HIS A 381 -12.99 -1.11 15.18
N SER A 382 -13.85 -0.46 15.96
CA SER A 382 -13.59 0.83 16.64
C SER A 382 -13.15 1.97 15.71
N LEU A 383 -13.63 1.95 14.47
CA LEU A 383 -13.42 3.00 13.46
C LEU A 383 -14.67 3.88 13.39
N ASP A 384 -14.53 5.15 12.98
CA ASP A 384 -15.66 6.09 12.82
C ASP A 384 -15.84 6.58 11.40
N LYS A 385 -14.77 6.61 10.62
CA LYS A 385 -14.77 7.19 9.27
C LYS A 385 -13.59 6.67 8.46
N GLY A 386 -13.64 6.97 7.16
CA GLY A 386 -12.57 6.63 6.24
C GLY A 386 -12.77 5.29 5.55
N PRO A 387 -11.87 4.93 4.63
CA PRO A 387 -12.02 3.74 3.81
C PRO A 387 -12.00 2.43 4.61
N GLU A 388 -11.27 2.38 5.73
CA GLU A 388 -11.23 1.23 6.62
C GLU A 388 -12.57 1.03 7.36
N TYR A 389 -13.25 2.13 7.75
CA TYR A 389 -14.59 2.09 8.32
C TYR A 389 -15.60 1.55 7.31
N ALA A 390 -15.61 2.10 6.11
CA ALA A 390 -16.49 1.63 5.04
C ALA A 390 -16.27 0.13 4.73
N ASP A 391 -15.01 -0.32 4.66
CA ASP A 391 -14.70 -1.75 4.43
C ASP A 391 -15.18 -2.63 5.59
N ALA A 392 -15.11 -2.13 6.84
CA ALA A 392 -15.55 -2.85 8.04
C ALA A 392 -17.06 -2.99 8.09
N GLU A 393 -17.79 -1.91 7.88
CA GLU A 393 -19.25 -1.91 7.85
C GLU A 393 -19.77 -2.80 6.70
N TRP A 394 -19.20 -2.63 5.50
CA TRP A 394 -19.60 -3.50 4.39
C TRP A 394 -19.34 -4.98 4.68
N MET A 395 -18.20 -5.32 5.26
CA MET A 395 -17.86 -6.71 5.57
C MET A 395 -18.78 -7.30 6.65
N SER A 396 -19.12 -6.50 7.68
CA SER A 396 -20.03 -6.91 8.75
C SER A 396 -21.45 -7.15 8.22
N GLY A 397 -21.96 -6.24 7.39
CA GLY A 397 -23.26 -6.41 6.73
C GLY A 397 -23.30 -7.62 5.80
N TRP A 398 -22.23 -7.83 5.03
CA TRP A 398 -22.16 -8.99 4.14
C TRP A 398 -22.15 -10.32 4.92
N ILE A 399 -21.49 -10.39 6.07
CA ILE A 399 -21.50 -11.59 6.91
C ILE A 399 -22.90 -11.78 7.52
N ALA A 400 -23.50 -10.72 8.04
CA ALA A 400 -24.84 -10.76 8.64
C ALA A 400 -25.87 -11.31 7.63
N LEU A 401 -25.91 -10.75 6.43
CA LEU A 401 -26.88 -11.15 5.41
C LEU A 401 -26.60 -12.54 4.84
N SER A 402 -25.33 -12.85 4.51
CA SER A 402 -24.99 -14.01 3.67
C SER A 402 -24.74 -15.29 4.46
N PHE A 403 -24.37 -15.17 5.76
CA PHE A 403 -23.93 -16.30 6.56
C PHE A 403 -24.65 -16.45 7.90
N LEU A 404 -25.17 -15.33 8.45
CA LEU A 404 -25.93 -15.39 9.71
C LEU A 404 -27.44 -15.35 9.50
N ASP A 405 -27.87 -15.13 8.27
CA ASP A 405 -29.28 -14.99 7.89
C ASP A 405 -30.02 -13.88 8.67
N ASP A 406 -29.30 -12.81 8.98
CA ASP A 406 -29.78 -11.63 9.73
C ASP A 406 -29.80 -10.38 8.82
N PRO A 407 -30.89 -10.21 8.05
CA PRO A 407 -31.01 -9.06 7.15
C PRO A 407 -31.23 -7.73 7.85
N ILE A 408 -31.81 -7.71 9.07
CA ILE A 408 -32.01 -6.49 9.83
C ILE A 408 -30.65 -5.91 10.24
N LEU A 409 -29.83 -6.74 10.85
CA LEU A 409 -28.46 -6.38 11.21
C LEU A 409 -27.62 -5.97 9.99
N ALA A 410 -27.84 -6.59 8.85
CA ALA A 410 -27.17 -6.25 7.61
C ALA A 410 -27.58 -4.85 7.08
N ILE A 411 -28.87 -4.47 7.20
CA ILE A 411 -29.37 -3.16 6.83
C ILE A 411 -28.62 -2.05 7.59
N ASP A 412 -28.45 -2.21 8.90
CA ASP A 412 -27.75 -1.22 9.73
C ASP A 412 -26.32 -1.01 9.24
N HIS A 413 -25.59 -2.09 9.00
CA HIS A 413 -24.21 -2.01 8.50
C HIS A 413 -24.14 -1.44 7.09
N PHE A 414 -25.04 -1.81 6.18
CA PHE A 414 -25.02 -1.28 4.82
C PHE A 414 -25.44 0.18 4.76
N ASN A 415 -26.32 0.66 5.64
CA ASN A 415 -26.64 2.06 5.82
C ASN A 415 -25.40 2.85 6.28
N ASN A 416 -24.70 2.35 7.30
CA ASN A 416 -23.44 2.96 7.75
C ASN A 416 -22.39 3.02 6.65
N PHE A 417 -22.27 1.94 5.88
CA PHE A 417 -21.40 1.92 4.70
C PHE A 417 -21.82 2.98 3.67
N TYR A 418 -23.11 3.00 3.28
CA TYR A 418 -23.63 3.90 2.25
C TYR A 418 -23.42 5.38 2.61
N GLN A 419 -23.70 5.74 3.87
CA GLN A 419 -23.51 7.10 4.38
C GLN A 419 -22.03 7.51 4.48
N SER A 420 -21.11 6.56 4.58
CA SER A 420 -19.68 6.82 4.74
C SER A 420 -18.91 7.01 3.43
N VAL A 421 -19.55 6.77 2.29
CA VAL A 421 -18.91 6.81 0.96
C VAL A 421 -19.55 7.87 0.06
N SER A 422 -18.76 8.36 -0.92
CA SER A 422 -19.23 9.40 -1.86
C SER A 422 -18.97 9.07 -3.34
N TYR A 423 -18.16 8.03 -3.61
CA TYR A 423 -17.89 7.64 -4.99
C TYR A 423 -19.05 6.85 -5.59
N PRO A 424 -19.46 7.13 -6.84
CA PRO A 424 -20.62 6.46 -7.48
C PRO A 424 -20.57 4.93 -7.39
N ILE A 425 -19.43 4.32 -7.67
CA ILE A 425 -19.26 2.86 -7.59
C ILE A 425 -19.45 2.31 -6.17
N SER A 426 -19.11 3.08 -5.14
CA SER A 426 -19.30 2.68 -3.75
C SER A 426 -20.75 2.87 -3.32
N LEU A 427 -21.38 3.95 -3.74
CA LEU A 427 -22.80 4.22 -3.51
C LEU A 427 -23.67 3.14 -4.17
N SER A 428 -23.43 2.84 -5.45
CA SER A 428 -24.12 1.76 -6.17
C SER A 428 -23.97 0.41 -5.45
N ARG A 429 -22.77 0.11 -4.94
CA ARG A 429 -22.51 -1.12 -4.15
C ARG A 429 -23.34 -1.15 -2.85
N GLY A 430 -23.39 -0.04 -2.11
CA GLY A 430 -24.18 0.06 -0.87
C GLY A 430 -25.65 -0.10 -1.12
N ALA A 431 -26.18 0.64 -2.11
CA ALA A 431 -27.57 0.57 -2.50
C ALA A 431 -27.98 -0.86 -2.96
N TYR A 432 -27.13 -1.53 -3.74
CA TYR A 432 -27.39 -2.93 -4.14
C TYR A 432 -27.54 -3.85 -2.92
N TRP A 433 -26.63 -3.76 -1.93
CA TRP A 433 -26.69 -4.63 -0.76
C TRP A 433 -27.85 -4.28 0.19
N LEU A 434 -28.26 -3.01 0.27
CA LEU A 434 -29.49 -2.60 0.94
C LEU A 434 -30.71 -3.21 0.26
N GLY A 435 -30.78 -3.10 -1.09
CA GLY A 435 -31.83 -3.75 -1.86
C GLY A 435 -31.93 -5.26 -1.59
N ARG A 436 -30.78 -5.96 -1.54
CA ARG A 436 -30.71 -7.40 -1.20
C ARG A 436 -31.18 -7.69 0.22
N SER A 437 -30.91 -6.82 1.17
CA SER A 437 -31.33 -7.01 2.56
C SER A 437 -32.83 -6.80 2.72
N TYR A 438 -33.41 -5.76 2.09
CA TYR A 438 -34.85 -5.53 2.07
C TYR A 438 -35.61 -6.63 1.31
N GLU A 439 -35.05 -7.13 0.21
CA GLU A 439 -35.58 -8.30 -0.50
C GLU A 439 -35.69 -9.52 0.42
N LYS A 440 -34.66 -9.75 1.24
CA LYS A 440 -34.60 -10.90 2.16
C LYS A 440 -35.66 -10.84 3.27
N ILE A 441 -36.01 -9.64 3.77
CA ILE A 441 -37.11 -9.48 4.75
C ILE A 441 -38.51 -9.43 4.10
N GLY A 442 -38.58 -9.41 2.77
CA GLY A 442 -39.84 -9.36 2.03
C GLY A 442 -40.40 -7.97 1.78
N ASP A 443 -39.68 -6.90 2.10
CA ASP A 443 -40.05 -5.53 1.78
C ASP A 443 -39.70 -5.20 0.32
N LYS A 444 -40.66 -5.51 -0.56
CA LYS A 444 -40.51 -5.35 -2.00
C LYS A 444 -40.38 -3.88 -2.44
N GLU A 445 -40.99 -2.96 -1.70
CA GLU A 445 -40.99 -1.54 -2.04
C GLU A 445 -39.61 -0.94 -1.76
N GLN A 446 -39.09 -1.10 -0.55
CA GLN A 446 -37.75 -0.65 -0.20
C GLN A 446 -36.67 -1.33 -1.05
N SER A 447 -36.82 -2.64 -1.28
CA SER A 447 -35.90 -3.37 -2.15
C SER A 447 -35.82 -2.77 -3.55
N LYS A 448 -36.98 -2.47 -4.17
CA LYS A 448 -37.05 -1.83 -5.49
C LYS A 448 -36.39 -0.44 -5.49
N GLN A 449 -36.72 0.41 -4.53
CA GLN A 449 -36.14 1.76 -4.40
C GLN A 449 -34.61 1.71 -4.32
N TRP A 450 -34.04 0.82 -3.51
CA TRP A 450 -32.61 0.67 -3.36
C TRP A 450 -31.93 0.08 -4.62
N TYR A 451 -32.58 -0.83 -5.33
CA TYR A 451 -32.04 -1.30 -6.61
C TYR A 451 -32.06 -0.21 -7.69
N GLU A 452 -33.07 0.64 -7.72
CA GLU A 452 -33.10 1.81 -8.60
C GLU A 452 -31.98 2.80 -8.26
N GLU A 453 -31.76 3.05 -6.96
CA GLU A 453 -30.63 3.87 -6.48
C GLU A 453 -29.28 3.30 -6.91
N ALA A 454 -29.12 1.98 -6.88
CA ALA A 454 -27.90 1.33 -7.32
C ALA A 454 -27.54 1.51 -8.79
N THR A 455 -28.51 1.93 -9.63
CA THR A 455 -28.31 2.15 -11.08
C THR A 455 -27.99 3.59 -11.46
N LYS A 456 -28.08 4.52 -10.51
CA LYS A 456 -27.70 5.94 -10.71
C LYS A 456 -26.18 6.11 -10.66
#